data_fd0ff971e16da3e155437371e46fe1b6
#
_entry.id   fd0ff971e16da3e155437371e46fe1b6
#
_cell.length_a   1.000
_cell.length_b   1.000
_cell.length_c   1.000
_cell.angle_alpha   90.00
_cell.angle_beta   90.00
_cell.angle_gamma   90.00
#
_symmetry.space_group_name_H-M   'P 1'
#
loop_
_entity.id
_entity.type
_entity.pdbx_description
1 polymer ?
#
loop_
_entity_poly.entity_id
_entity_poly.type
_entity_poly.pdbx_seq_one_letter_code
_entity_poly.pdbx_strand_id
1 'polypeptide(L)'
;MTTQDRHLRPPQSATEAVEQAIMGRRRDWRSIVFEMALLASLFIALGVLVWLIADIFVRALPVFQERGLLDFLNGPMSSNPRRAGIGQALWGSIVLMLFVAALAIPIGIAAAIYLEEYATDNRLTRLINTTVRNLAGVPAVVYGLLGIAVFVVLLRDLTGGQSIISGGFTLAIVVLPIVIITSAESLRAVPSAIREAGYGVGATKWEVIRSHVLPYALPGVLTGTILTIGRAFGETAPLLLVGAVTGGFAVAANASIVEQLQGPYTSLPTIIYSWARQPRAEFRELTAAAIIVLLV
;
A
#
# COMPACT_ATOMS: atom_id res chain seq x y z
N MET A 1 6.67 4.51 -62.07
CA MET A 1 6.41 3.44 -61.08
C MET A 1 6.13 4.11 -59.77
N THR A 2 4.87 4.35 -59.46
CA THR A 2 4.43 5.16 -58.31
C THR A 2 4.54 4.35 -57.02
N THR A 3 4.78 5.00 -55.92
CA THR A 3 4.90 4.45 -54.54
C THR A 3 3.76 3.57 -54.10
N GLN A 4 2.66 3.57 -54.82
CA GLN A 4 1.42 2.83 -54.54
C GLN A 4 1.49 1.34 -54.98
N ASP A 5 2.37 0.96 -55.91
CA ASP A 5 2.51 -0.42 -56.41
C ASP A 5 3.39 -1.33 -55.54
N ARG A 6 4.12 -0.74 -54.58
CA ARG A 6 5.06 -1.50 -53.74
C ARG A 6 4.37 -2.32 -52.65
N HIS A 7 3.15 -1.96 -52.26
CA HIS A 7 2.41 -2.61 -51.20
C HIS A 7 1.62 -3.88 -51.61
N LEU A 8 1.59 -4.16 -52.91
CA LEU A 8 0.80 -5.29 -53.45
C LEU A 8 1.65 -6.54 -53.81
N ARG A 9 2.97 -6.49 -53.64
CA ARG A 9 3.84 -7.66 -53.89
C ARG A 9 4.00 -8.48 -52.63
N PRO A 10 3.94 -9.82 -52.71
CA PRO A 10 4.27 -10.69 -51.58
C PRO A 10 5.71 -10.46 -51.14
N PRO A 11 5.99 -10.45 -49.83
CA PRO A 11 7.33 -10.16 -49.29
C PRO A 11 8.32 -11.26 -49.74
N GLN A 12 9.46 -10.83 -50.30
CA GLN A 12 10.52 -11.72 -50.78
C GLN A 12 11.51 -12.10 -49.67
N SER A 13 11.45 -11.42 -48.50
CA SER A 13 12.26 -11.72 -47.35
C SER A 13 11.46 -11.50 -46.03
N ALA A 14 11.90 -12.17 -44.96
CA ALA A 14 11.30 -11.99 -43.63
C ALA A 14 11.30 -10.53 -43.18
N THR A 15 12.32 -9.78 -43.57
CA THR A 15 12.46 -8.35 -43.27
C THR A 15 11.40 -7.49 -43.98
N GLU A 16 11.14 -7.80 -45.26
CA GLU A 16 10.07 -7.12 -46.01
C GLU A 16 8.67 -7.47 -45.51
N ALA A 17 8.49 -8.71 -45.03
CA ALA A 17 7.23 -9.14 -44.42
C ALA A 17 6.96 -8.36 -43.12
N VAL A 18 7.98 -8.18 -42.29
CA VAL A 18 7.89 -7.38 -41.04
C VAL A 18 7.67 -5.88 -41.35
N GLU A 19 8.35 -5.35 -42.34
CA GLU A 19 8.20 -3.96 -42.78
C GLU A 19 6.80 -3.69 -43.34
N GLN A 20 6.28 -4.60 -44.16
CA GLN A 20 4.88 -4.54 -44.68
C GLN A 20 3.85 -4.70 -43.57
N ALA A 21 4.10 -5.56 -42.57
CA ALA A 21 3.22 -5.73 -41.41
C ALA A 21 3.19 -4.46 -40.54
N ILE A 22 4.32 -3.78 -40.39
CA ILE A 22 4.43 -2.51 -39.65
C ILE A 22 3.80 -1.35 -40.43
N MET A 23 4.12 -1.22 -41.74
CA MET A 23 3.58 -0.13 -42.58
C MET A 23 2.12 -0.37 -43.03
N GLY A 24 1.71 -1.65 -43.14
CA GLY A 24 0.36 -2.03 -43.57
C GLY A 24 -0.70 -1.97 -42.46
N ARG A 25 -0.35 -1.62 -41.25
CA ARG A 25 -1.29 -1.46 -40.14
C ARG A 25 -2.14 -0.20 -40.36
N ARG A 26 -3.12 -0.30 -41.27
CA ARG A 26 -4.18 0.71 -41.38
C ARG A 26 -4.78 0.85 -40.00
N ARG A 27 -4.59 2.03 -39.42
CA ARG A 27 -5.19 2.42 -38.14
C ARG A 27 -6.71 2.33 -38.33
N ASP A 28 -7.30 1.20 -37.92
CA ASP A 28 -8.72 0.98 -38.04
C ASP A 28 -9.42 2.05 -37.19
N TRP A 29 -10.46 2.69 -37.77
CA TRP A 29 -11.20 3.72 -37.08
C TRP A 29 -11.72 3.25 -35.71
N ARG A 30 -12.02 1.96 -35.57
CA ARG A 30 -12.41 1.33 -34.31
C ARG A 30 -11.28 1.37 -33.27
N SER A 31 -10.05 1.11 -33.68
CA SER A 31 -8.86 1.24 -32.83
C SER A 31 -8.67 2.68 -32.36
N ILE A 32 -8.90 3.66 -33.26
CA ILE A 32 -8.79 5.09 -32.92
C ILE A 32 -9.88 5.48 -31.91
N VAL A 33 -11.13 5.08 -32.15
CA VAL A 33 -12.23 5.35 -31.23
C VAL A 33 -11.98 4.70 -29.86
N PHE A 34 -11.48 3.45 -29.82
CA PHE A 34 -11.15 2.77 -28.60
C PHE A 34 -10.00 3.47 -27.82
N GLU A 35 -8.94 3.86 -28.53
CA GLU A 35 -7.82 4.62 -27.96
C GLU A 35 -8.30 5.97 -27.37
N MET A 36 -9.13 6.70 -28.12
CA MET A 36 -9.72 7.96 -27.64
C MET A 36 -10.65 7.76 -26.44
N ALA A 37 -11.43 6.67 -26.41
CA ALA A 37 -12.26 6.34 -25.28
C ALA A 37 -11.45 6.02 -24.03
N LEU A 38 -10.35 5.29 -24.17
CA LEU A 38 -9.42 5.01 -23.07
C LEU A 38 -8.75 6.29 -22.55
N LEU A 39 -8.26 7.15 -23.45
CA LEU A 39 -7.70 8.44 -23.08
C LEU A 39 -8.73 9.33 -22.39
N ALA A 40 -9.95 9.42 -22.93
CA ALA A 40 -11.01 10.19 -22.32
C ALA A 40 -11.35 9.66 -20.91
N SER A 41 -11.44 8.35 -20.71
CA SER A 41 -11.69 7.77 -19.39
C SER A 41 -10.57 8.10 -18.39
N LEU A 42 -9.30 8.08 -18.85
CA LEU A 42 -8.15 8.46 -18.04
C LEU A 42 -8.22 9.94 -17.62
N PHE A 43 -8.50 10.84 -18.59
CA PHE A 43 -8.62 12.27 -18.29
C PHE A 43 -9.81 12.60 -17.39
N ILE A 44 -10.93 11.91 -17.55
CA ILE A 44 -12.09 12.04 -16.65
C ILE A 44 -11.71 11.60 -15.24
N ALA A 45 -11.06 10.44 -15.08
CA ALA A 45 -10.63 9.94 -13.79
C ALA A 45 -9.65 10.89 -13.09
N LEU A 46 -8.65 11.40 -13.83
CA LEU A 46 -7.71 12.40 -13.33
C LEU A 46 -8.41 13.72 -12.98
N GLY A 47 -9.32 14.17 -13.82
CA GLY A 47 -10.10 15.39 -13.57
C GLY A 47 -10.93 15.30 -12.30
N VAL A 48 -11.61 14.17 -12.09
CA VAL A 48 -12.37 13.91 -10.86
C VAL A 48 -11.45 13.84 -9.63
N LEU A 49 -10.29 13.20 -9.76
CA LEU A 49 -9.31 13.14 -8.67
C LEU A 49 -8.80 14.54 -8.29
N VAL A 50 -8.40 15.34 -9.26
CA VAL A 50 -7.93 16.72 -9.04
C VAL A 50 -9.03 17.58 -8.42
N TRP A 51 -10.26 17.46 -8.93
CA TRP A 51 -11.41 18.18 -8.38
C TRP A 51 -11.67 17.78 -6.92
N LEU A 52 -11.62 16.47 -6.59
CA LEU A 52 -11.82 15.97 -5.24
C LEU A 52 -10.75 16.51 -4.27
N ILE A 53 -9.48 16.46 -4.68
CA ILE A 53 -8.37 16.98 -3.85
C ILE A 53 -8.54 18.49 -3.65
N ALA A 54 -8.90 19.23 -4.68
CA ALA A 54 -9.14 20.67 -4.60
C ALA A 54 -10.31 21.01 -3.66
N ASP A 55 -11.42 20.27 -3.75
CA ASP A 55 -12.58 20.45 -2.85
C ASP A 55 -12.21 20.19 -1.39
N ILE A 56 -11.48 19.10 -1.12
CA ILE A 56 -10.99 18.77 0.23
C ILE A 56 -10.05 19.87 0.73
N PHE A 57 -9.15 20.36 -0.12
CA PHE A 57 -8.22 21.43 0.24
C PHE A 57 -8.95 22.74 0.60
N VAL A 58 -9.92 23.15 -0.22
CA VAL A 58 -10.73 24.35 0.06
C VAL A 58 -11.49 24.23 1.37
N ARG A 59 -12.06 23.06 1.67
CA ARG A 59 -12.76 22.81 2.95
C ARG A 59 -11.82 22.74 4.16
N ALA A 60 -10.56 22.40 3.97
CA ALA A 60 -9.56 22.35 5.02
C ALA A 60 -9.01 23.74 5.38
N LEU A 61 -9.04 24.70 4.44
CA LEU A 61 -8.46 26.05 4.63
C LEU A 61 -8.92 26.77 5.88
N PRO A 62 -10.22 26.82 6.24
CA PRO A 62 -10.67 27.51 7.45
C PRO A 62 -9.97 27.00 8.71
N VAL A 63 -9.80 25.66 8.84
CA VAL A 63 -9.14 25.05 10.01
C VAL A 63 -7.69 25.52 10.14
N PHE A 64 -6.96 25.56 9.03
CA PHE A 64 -5.55 25.98 9.04
C PHE A 64 -5.37 27.50 9.22
N GLN A 65 -6.31 28.31 8.72
CA GLN A 65 -6.27 29.75 8.85
C GLN A 65 -6.67 30.24 10.25
N GLU A 66 -7.72 29.64 10.82
CA GLU A 66 -8.24 30.06 12.11
C GLU A 66 -7.43 29.58 13.31
N ARG A 67 -6.86 28.36 13.20
CA ARG A 67 -6.19 27.69 14.32
C ARG A 67 -4.68 27.54 14.15
N GLY A 68 -4.21 27.62 12.92
CA GLY A 68 -2.84 27.24 12.61
C GLY A 68 -2.64 25.72 12.46
N LEU A 69 -1.73 25.35 11.59
CA LEU A 69 -1.40 23.92 11.31
C LEU A 69 -0.85 23.22 12.57
N LEU A 70 0.05 23.87 13.30
CA LEU A 70 0.72 23.24 14.45
C LEU A 70 -0.26 22.97 15.60
N ASP A 71 -1.21 23.86 15.85
CA ASP A 71 -2.22 23.67 16.90
C ASP A 71 -3.19 22.55 16.54
N PHE A 72 -3.51 22.38 15.25
CA PHE A 72 -4.31 21.26 14.77
C PHE A 72 -3.57 19.94 14.88
N LEU A 73 -2.27 19.90 14.49
CA LEU A 73 -1.44 18.70 14.55
C LEU A 73 -1.18 18.23 15.98
N ASN A 74 -1.03 19.15 16.95
CA ASN A 74 -0.75 18.82 18.34
C ASN A 74 -2.00 18.79 19.23
N GLY A 75 -3.14 19.23 18.71
CA GLY A 75 -4.38 19.32 19.45
C GLY A 75 -4.87 17.95 19.95
N PRO A 76 -5.54 17.91 21.12
CA PRO A 76 -6.10 16.69 21.67
C PRO A 76 -7.35 16.25 20.89
N MET A 77 -7.70 14.98 20.97
CA MET A 77 -9.00 14.51 20.51
C MET A 77 -10.10 15.08 21.40
N SER A 78 -11.12 15.70 20.79
CA SER A 78 -12.20 16.35 21.53
C SER A 78 -13.54 16.21 20.80
N SER A 79 -14.62 16.08 21.56
CA SER A 79 -15.99 16.18 21.04
C SER A 79 -16.41 17.62 20.73
N ASN A 80 -15.60 18.61 21.16
CA ASN A 80 -15.81 20.00 20.79
C ASN A 80 -14.98 20.32 19.53
N PRO A 81 -15.62 20.66 18.39
CA PRO A 81 -14.92 20.95 17.14
C PRO A 81 -13.84 22.01 17.27
N ARG A 82 -14.07 23.03 18.11
CA ARG A 82 -13.12 24.13 18.32
C ARG A 82 -11.82 23.74 19.03
N ARG A 83 -11.79 22.60 19.71
CA ARG A 83 -10.62 22.08 20.44
C ARG A 83 -10.07 20.79 19.84
N ALA A 84 -10.82 20.17 18.96
CA ALA A 84 -10.47 18.88 18.39
C ALA A 84 -9.24 19.00 17.47
N GLY A 85 -8.21 18.27 17.74
CA GLY A 85 -6.99 18.12 16.94
C GLY A 85 -6.70 16.66 16.64
N ILE A 86 -5.63 16.39 15.91
CA ILE A 86 -5.26 15.05 15.45
C ILE A 86 -3.97 14.49 16.09
N GLY A 87 -3.41 15.16 17.08
CA GLY A 87 -2.09 14.80 17.63
C GLY A 87 -1.99 13.34 18.08
N GLN A 88 -3.00 12.85 18.83
CA GLN A 88 -3.04 11.45 19.26
C GLN A 88 -3.21 10.48 18.10
N ALA A 89 -4.04 10.83 17.11
CA ALA A 89 -4.26 9.99 15.93
C ALA A 89 -3.04 9.94 15.01
N LEU A 90 -2.35 11.06 14.86
CA LEU A 90 -1.10 11.16 14.10
C LEU A 90 -0.01 10.29 14.75
N TRP A 91 0.20 10.45 16.06
CA TRP A 91 1.16 9.65 16.80
C TRP A 91 0.83 8.15 16.76
N GLY A 92 -0.44 7.79 17.00
CA GLY A 92 -0.90 6.41 16.92
C GLY A 92 -0.69 5.79 15.53
N SER A 93 -0.96 6.56 14.45
CA SER A 93 -0.68 6.10 13.09
C SER A 93 0.80 5.87 12.83
N ILE A 94 1.68 6.78 13.28
CA ILE A 94 3.13 6.64 13.10
C ILE A 94 3.62 5.38 13.82
N VAL A 95 3.27 5.20 15.10
CA VAL A 95 3.70 4.03 15.88
C VAL A 95 3.16 2.74 15.26
N LEU A 96 1.89 2.73 14.84
CA LEU A 96 1.27 1.58 14.17
C LEU A 96 2.00 1.23 12.88
N MET A 97 2.31 2.22 12.03
CA MET A 97 3.01 1.99 10.77
C MET A 97 4.45 1.53 10.97
N LEU A 98 5.16 2.06 11.96
CA LEU A 98 6.50 1.58 12.32
C LEU A 98 6.46 0.12 12.76
N PHE A 99 5.45 -0.26 13.56
CA PHE A 99 5.25 -1.66 13.98
C PHE A 99 4.97 -2.58 12.78
N VAL A 100 4.05 -2.16 11.90
CA VAL A 100 3.71 -2.91 10.67
C VAL A 100 4.91 -3.04 9.75
N ALA A 101 5.65 -1.95 9.54
CA ALA A 101 6.84 -1.95 8.70
C ALA A 101 7.94 -2.86 9.26
N ALA A 102 8.21 -2.77 10.58
CA ALA A 102 9.22 -3.59 11.25
C ALA A 102 8.91 -5.10 11.19
N LEU A 103 7.62 -5.46 11.09
CA LEU A 103 7.19 -6.85 11.03
C LEU A 103 7.00 -7.35 9.59
N ALA A 104 6.18 -6.65 8.80
CA ALA A 104 5.77 -7.14 7.48
C ALA A 104 6.88 -7.04 6.42
N ILE A 105 7.73 -6.01 6.48
CA ILE A 105 8.78 -5.83 5.47
C ILE A 105 9.85 -6.93 5.56
N PRO A 106 10.51 -7.15 6.71
CA PRO A 106 11.55 -8.17 6.79
C PRO A 106 11.01 -9.57 6.52
N ILE A 107 9.84 -9.91 7.08
CA ILE A 107 9.22 -11.22 6.89
C ILE A 107 8.82 -11.42 5.43
N GLY A 108 8.20 -10.40 4.81
CA GLY A 108 7.76 -10.46 3.42
C GLY A 108 8.90 -10.59 2.43
N ILE A 109 9.98 -9.80 2.61
CA ILE A 109 11.18 -9.90 1.76
C ILE A 109 11.88 -11.26 1.95
N ALA A 110 12.04 -11.72 3.19
CA ALA A 110 12.64 -13.02 3.48
C ALA A 110 11.83 -14.17 2.85
N ALA A 111 10.50 -14.11 2.94
CA ALA A 111 9.61 -15.09 2.31
C ALA A 111 9.74 -15.05 0.78
N ALA A 112 9.79 -13.86 0.18
CA ALA A 112 9.99 -13.71 -1.26
C ALA A 112 11.33 -14.27 -1.73
N ILE A 113 12.43 -13.97 -1.02
CA ILE A 113 13.77 -14.55 -1.30
C ILE A 113 13.71 -16.07 -1.22
N TYR A 114 13.08 -16.61 -0.18
CA TYR A 114 12.96 -18.06 -0.04
C TYR A 114 12.20 -18.68 -1.23
N LEU A 115 11.05 -18.11 -1.59
CA LEU A 115 10.17 -18.64 -2.63
C LEU A 115 10.79 -18.54 -4.04
N GLU A 116 11.53 -17.46 -4.35
CA GLU A 116 12.09 -17.23 -5.69
C GLU A 116 13.49 -17.84 -5.84
N GLU A 117 14.29 -17.86 -4.79
CA GLU A 117 15.68 -18.29 -4.91
C GLU A 117 15.93 -19.69 -4.34
N TYR A 118 15.26 -20.11 -3.27
CA TYR A 118 15.56 -21.37 -2.59
C TYR A 118 14.52 -22.47 -2.85
N ALA A 119 13.25 -22.11 -3.00
CA ALA A 119 12.20 -23.10 -3.13
C ALA A 119 12.34 -23.87 -4.47
N THR A 120 12.18 -25.19 -4.39
CA THR A 120 12.09 -26.03 -5.59
C THR A 120 10.67 -25.96 -6.18
N ASP A 121 10.56 -26.11 -7.52
CA ASP A 121 9.24 -26.17 -8.15
C ASP A 121 8.54 -27.50 -7.84
N ASN A 122 7.78 -27.51 -6.76
CA ASN A 122 6.99 -28.65 -6.32
C ASN A 122 5.53 -28.23 -6.03
N ARG A 123 4.68 -29.20 -5.72
CA ARG A 123 3.26 -28.96 -5.44
C ARG A 123 3.06 -28.05 -4.22
N LEU A 124 3.92 -28.17 -3.20
CA LEU A 124 3.83 -27.36 -1.98
C LEU A 124 4.19 -25.89 -2.28
N THR A 125 5.26 -25.62 -2.99
CA THR A 125 5.65 -24.26 -3.39
C THR A 125 4.58 -23.59 -4.24
N ARG A 126 3.99 -24.33 -5.18
CA ARG A 126 2.87 -23.82 -5.99
C ARG A 126 1.63 -23.53 -5.14
N LEU A 127 1.32 -24.39 -4.16
CA LEU A 127 0.22 -24.15 -3.24
C LEU A 127 0.47 -22.88 -2.40
N ILE A 128 1.67 -22.71 -1.83
CA ILE A 128 2.04 -21.53 -1.06
C ILE A 128 1.88 -20.26 -1.92
N ASN A 129 2.46 -20.23 -3.12
CA ASN A 129 2.37 -19.09 -4.02
C ASN A 129 0.92 -18.74 -4.39
N THR A 130 0.08 -19.76 -4.65
CA THR A 130 -1.35 -19.55 -4.92
C THR A 130 -2.07 -19.01 -3.70
N THR A 131 -1.77 -19.55 -2.51
CA THR A 131 -2.38 -19.09 -1.25
C THR A 131 -2.01 -17.64 -0.95
N VAL A 132 -0.72 -17.26 -1.10
CA VAL A 132 -0.28 -15.86 -0.91
C VAL A 132 -1.01 -14.92 -1.85
N ARG A 133 -1.15 -15.28 -3.13
CA ARG A 133 -1.90 -14.48 -4.11
C ARG A 133 -3.39 -14.38 -3.77
N ASN A 134 -4.01 -15.47 -3.33
CA ASN A 134 -5.40 -15.47 -2.90
C ASN A 134 -5.61 -14.62 -1.65
N LEU A 135 -4.70 -14.68 -0.67
CA LEU A 135 -4.74 -13.86 0.53
C LEU A 135 -4.68 -12.36 0.20
N ALA A 136 -3.87 -11.93 -0.78
CA ALA A 136 -3.84 -10.54 -1.22
C ALA A 136 -5.19 -10.02 -1.76
N GLY A 137 -6.08 -10.91 -2.20
CA GLY A 137 -7.43 -10.60 -2.68
C GLY A 137 -8.53 -10.64 -1.61
N VAL A 138 -8.21 -11.05 -0.39
CA VAL A 138 -9.20 -11.13 0.70
C VAL A 138 -9.59 -9.71 1.16
N PRO A 139 -10.90 -9.41 1.32
CA PRO A 139 -11.33 -8.12 1.85
C PRO A 139 -10.72 -7.81 3.23
N ALA A 140 -10.21 -6.58 3.43
CA ALA A 140 -9.53 -6.18 4.67
C ALA A 140 -10.39 -6.36 5.94
N VAL A 141 -11.71 -6.25 5.80
CA VAL A 141 -12.67 -6.52 6.91
C VAL A 141 -12.53 -7.95 7.45
N VAL A 142 -12.28 -8.93 6.60
CA VAL A 142 -12.11 -10.34 7.02
C VAL A 142 -10.89 -10.48 7.93
N TYR A 143 -9.80 -9.80 7.58
CA TYR A 143 -8.61 -9.74 8.45
C TYR A 143 -8.90 -9.04 9.77
N GLY A 144 -9.76 -8.03 9.78
CA GLY A 144 -10.21 -7.39 11.00
C GLY A 144 -10.98 -8.34 11.92
N LEU A 145 -11.88 -9.18 11.35
CA LEU A 145 -12.59 -10.22 12.11
C LEU A 145 -11.63 -11.28 12.68
N LEU A 146 -10.64 -11.69 11.86
CA LEU A 146 -9.56 -12.57 12.33
C LEU A 146 -8.76 -11.91 13.46
N GLY A 147 -8.45 -10.62 13.30
CA GLY A 147 -7.74 -9.82 14.30
C GLY A 147 -8.46 -9.78 15.65
N ILE A 148 -9.78 -9.60 15.65
CA ILE A 148 -10.57 -9.68 16.90
C ILE A 148 -10.41 -11.06 17.52
N ALA A 149 -10.67 -12.11 16.74
CA ALA A 149 -10.69 -13.47 17.28
C ALA A 149 -9.32 -13.90 17.83
N VAL A 150 -8.26 -13.61 17.07
CA VAL A 150 -6.91 -14.09 17.41
C VAL A 150 -6.19 -13.10 18.33
N PHE A 151 -6.06 -11.84 17.93
CA PHE A 151 -5.20 -10.90 18.66
C PHE A 151 -5.89 -10.22 19.82
N VAL A 152 -7.19 -9.88 19.70
CA VAL A 152 -7.89 -9.18 20.78
C VAL A 152 -8.41 -10.17 21.83
N VAL A 153 -8.86 -11.36 21.43
CA VAL A 153 -9.49 -12.33 22.35
C VAL A 153 -8.52 -13.43 22.74
N LEU A 154 -8.03 -14.22 21.78
CA LEU A 154 -7.22 -15.41 22.06
C LEU A 154 -5.84 -15.05 22.65
N LEU A 155 -5.18 -14.05 22.10
CA LEU A 155 -3.84 -13.60 22.53
C LEU A 155 -3.89 -12.37 23.46
N ARG A 156 -5.00 -12.14 24.14
CA ARG A 156 -5.21 -10.96 24.99
C ARG A 156 -4.10 -10.71 25.99
N ASP A 157 -3.60 -11.76 26.62
CA ASP A 157 -2.56 -11.66 27.65
C ASP A 157 -1.23 -11.16 27.09
N LEU A 158 -0.96 -11.40 25.81
CA LEU A 158 0.24 -10.94 25.11
C LEU A 158 0.08 -9.56 24.48
N THR A 159 -1.11 -9.30 23.93
CA THR A 159 -1.35 -8.08 23.13
C THR A 159 -1.95 -6.92 23.93
N GLY A 160 -2.50 -7.19 25.10
CA GLY A 160 -3.29 -6.21 25.86
C GLY A 160 -4.74 -6.06 25.38
N GLY A 161 -5.20 -6.90 24.44
CA GLY A 161 -6.54 -6.85 23.88
C GLY A 161 -6.68 -5.81 22.76
N GLN A 162 -7.55 -4.81 22.94
CA GLN A 162 -7.73 -3.71 21.97
C GLN A 162 -6.57 -2.71 22.07
N SER A 163 -5.48 -2.97 21.38
CA SER A 163 -4.18 -2.30 21.52
C SER A 163 -3.50 -2.01 20.20
N ILE A 164 -2.44 -1.19 20.23
CA ILE A 164 -1.57 -0.96 19.07
C ILE A 164 -1.00 -2.28 18.55
N ILE A 165 -0.62 -3.20 19.45
CA ILE A 165 -0.08 -4.51 19.09
C ILE A 165 -1.12 -5.31 18.29
N SER A 166 -2.36 -5.39 18.75
CA SER A 166 -3.43 -6.10 18.02
C SER A 166 -3.73 -5.47 16.67
N GLY A 167 -3.78 -4.13 16.60
CA GLY A 167 -3.94 -3.39 15.37
C GLY A 167 -2.77 -3.60 14.41
N GLY A 168 -1.56 -3.56 14.93
CA GLY A 168 -0.30 -3.76 14.19
C GLY A 168 -0.19 -5.16 13.59
N PHE A 169 -0.44 -6.22 14.37
CA PHE A 169 -0.47 -7.59 13.84
C PHE A 169 -1.56 -7.77 12.78
N THR A 170 -2.75 -7.21 13.01
CA THR A 170 -3.85 -7.30 12.05
C THR A 170 -3.47 -6.64 10.72
N LEU A 171 -2.95 -5.42 10.74
CA LEU A 171 -2.48 -4.74 9.53
C LEU A 171 -1.28 -5.43 8.89
N ALA A 172 -0.34 -5.95 9.68
CA ALA A 172 0.82 -6.67 9.16
C ALA A 172 0.38 -7.88 8.33
N ILE A 173 -0.62 -8.65 8.79
CA ILE A 173 -1.15 -9.78 8.03
C ILE A 173 -1.88 -9.32 6.76
N VAL A 174 -2.56 -8.18 6.77
CA VAL A 174 -3.21 -7.60 5.58
C VAL A 174 -2.19 -7.28 4.49
N VAL A 175 -1.05 -6.68 4.87
CA VAL A 175 -0.06 -6.18 3.91
C VAL A 175 1.01 -7.21 3.55
N LEU A 176 1.25 -8.21 4.40
CA LEU A 176 2.28 -9.22 4.20
C LEU A 176 2.21 -9.93 2.84
N PRO A 177 1.04 -10.41 2.36
CA PRO A 177 0.94 -11.02 1.04
C PRO A 177 1.38 -10.08 -0.09
N ILE A 178 1.06 -8.79 0.03
CA ILE A 178 1.41 -7.78 -0.98
C ILE A 178 2.93 -7.55 -1.00
N VAL A 179 3.57 -7.43 0.17
CA VAL A 179 5.03 -7.31 0.28
C VAL A 179 5.72 -8.54 -0.32
N ILE A 180 5.21 -9.75 -0.05
CA ILE A 180 5.76 -11.00 -0.62
C ILE A 180 5.67 -10.96 -2.14
N ILE A 181 4.49 -10.65 -2.70
CA ILE A 181 4.26 -10.65 -4.15
C ILE A 181 5.15 -9.62 -4.85
N THR A 182 5.15 -8.36 -4.37
CA THR A 182 5.93 -7.28 -5.02
C THR A 182 7.44 -7.52 -4.91
N SER A 183 7.90 -8.08 -3.80
CA SER A 183 9.31 -8.46 -3.62
C SER A 183 9.68 -9.65 -4.52
N ALA A 184 8.82 -10.67 -4.62
CA ALA A 184 9.03 -11.81 -5.49
C ALA A 184 9.08 -11.41 -6.98
N GLU A 185 8.18 -10.51 -7.42
CA GLU A 185 8.20 -9.97 -8.78
C GLU A 185 9.48 -9.17 -9.07
N SER A 186 9.96 -8.39 -8.10
CA SER A 186 11.21 -7.65 -8.22
C SER A 186 12.43 -8.57 -8.32
N LEU A 187 12.47 -9.65 -7.53
CA LEU A 187 13.53 -10.67 -7.61
C LEU A 187 13.48 -11.44 -8.93
N ARG A 188 12.28 -11.75 -9.42
CA ARG A 188 12.09 -12.45 -10.70
C ARG A 188 12.52 -11.62 -11.91
N ALA A 189 12.41 -10.30 -11.83
CA ALA A 189 12.83 -9.37 -12.87
C ALA A 189 14.36 -9.30 -13.06
N VAL A 190 15.16 -9.83 -12.12
CA VAL A 190 16.63 -9.90 -12.24
C VAL A 190 17.02 -10.87 -13.34
N PRO A 191 17.82 -10.47 -14.35
CA PRO A 191 18.26 -11.36 -15.44
C PRO A 191 19.01 -12.60 -14.92
N SER A 192 18.75 -13.78 -15.52
CA SER A 192 19.44 -15.04 -15.15
C SER A 192 20.95 -14.96 -15.32
N ALA A 193 21.42 -14.20 -16.33
CA ALA A 193 22.84 -14.00 -16.58
C ALA A 193 23.62 -13.45 -15.36
N ILE A 194 22.99 -12.65 -14.51
CA ILE A 194 23.62 -12.15 -13.27
C ILE A 194 23.86 -13.31 -12.30
N ARG A 195 22.92 -14.23 -12.17
CA ARG A 195 23.04 -15.42 -11.33
C ARG A 195 24.11 -16.37 -11.87
N GLU A 196 24.08 -16.64 -13.18
CA GLU A 196 25.03 -17.51 -13.87
C GLU A 196 26.46 -16.98 -13.79
N ALA A 197 26.67 -15.69 -13.96
CA ALA A 197 27.97 -15.04 -13.82
C ALA A 197 28.55 -15.24 -12.39
N GLY A 198 27.70 -15.04 -11.36
CA GLY A 198 28.10 -15.26 -9.96
C GLY A 198 28.50 -16.71 -9.70
N TYR A 199 27.74 -17.69 -10.18
CA TYR A 199 28.07 -19.09 -10.05
C TYR A 199 29.32 -19.47 -10.87
N GLY A 200 29.53 -18.85 -12.04
CA GLY A 200 30.68 -19.06 -12.90
C GLY A 200 32.02 -18.69 -12.26
N VAL A 201 32.04 -17.74 -11.34
CA VAL A 201 33.24 -17.39 -10.54
C VAL A 201 33.35 -18.18 -9.22
N GLY A 202 32.48 -19.16 -9.01
CA GLY A 202 32.51 -20.06 -7.84
C GLY A 202 31.83 -19.51 -6.58
N ALA A 203 31.04 -18.42 -6.69
CA ALA A 203 30.31 -17.88 -5.55
C ALA A 203 29.19 -18.83 -5.09
N THR A 204 28.97 -18.89 -3.78
CA THR A 204 27.86 -19.63 -3.19
C THR A 204 26.51 -18.97 -3.50
N LYS A 205 25.43 -19.74 -3.41
CA LYS A 205 24.07 -19.21 -3.68
C LYS A 205 23.75 -17.98 -2.85
N TRP A 206 24.09 -17.96 -1.57
CA TRP A 206 23.87 -16.82 -0.69
C TRP A 206 24.70 -15.59 -1.09
N GLU A 207 25.95 -15.78 -1.49
CA GLU A 207 26.80 -14.67 -1.98
C GLU A 207 26.23 -14.04 -3.25
N VAL A 208 25.78 -14.88 -4.20
CA VAL A 208 25.11 -14.38 -5.42
C VAL A 208 23.87 -13.58 -5.08
N ILE A 209 23.01 -14.10 -4.22
CA ILE A 209 21.77 -13.41 -3.81
C ILE A 209 22.09 -12.09 -3.12
N ARG A 210 22.94 -12.11 -2.11
CA ARG A 210 23.23 -10.94 -1.28
C ARG A 210 23.96 -9.84 -2.07
N SER A 211 24.95 -10.21 -2.90
CA SER A 211 25.85 -9.25 -3.53
C SER A 211 25.40 -8.79 -4.93
N HIS A 212 24.53 -9.55 -5.60
CA HIS A 212 24.14 -9.27 -6.99
C HIS A 212 22.63 -9.20 -7.17
N VAL A 213 21.89 -10.25 -6.77
CA VAL A 213 20.44 -10.32 -7.02
C VAL A 213 19.69 -9.30 -6.18
N LEU A 214 19.92 -9.28 -4.89
CA LEU A 214 19.20 -8.40 -3.95
C LEU A 214 19.49 -6.91 -4.22
N PRO A 215 20.74 -6.45 -4.43
CA PRO A 215 20.99 -5.06 -4.81
C PRO A 215 20.35 -4.65 -6.13
N TYR A 216 20.29 -5.56 -7.11
CA TYR A 216 19.63 -5.30 -8.39
C TYR A 216 18.10 -5.20 -8.24
N ALA A 217 17.50 -6.07 -7.43
CA ALA A 217 16.06 -6.07 -7.16
C ALA A 217 15.62 -4.96 -6.21
N LEU A 218 16.54 -4.40 -5.41
CA LEU A 218 16.24 -3.47 -4.30
C LEU A 218 15.39 -2.26 -4.71
N PRO A 219 15.61 -1.59 -5.84
CA PRO A 219 14.74 -0.47 -6.25
C PRO A 219 13.28 -0.90 -6.42
N GLY A 220 13.02 -2.07 -7.03
CA GLY A 220 11.69 -2.61 -7.18
C GLY A 220 11.06 -3.03 -5.85
N VAL A 221 11.83 -3.69 -4.98
CA VAL A 221 11.40 -4.08 -3.63
C VAL A 221 11.04 -2.85 -2.80
N LEU A 222 11.86 -1.80 -2.83
CA LEU A 222 11.58 -0.55 -2.10
C LEU A 222 10.31 0.14 -2.63
N THR A 223 10.17 0.23 -3.94
CA THR A 223 8.96 0.82 -4.56
C THR A 223 7.71 0.06 -4.15
N GLY A 224 7.71 -1.27 -4.26
CA GLY A 224 6.61 -2.12 -3.84
C GLY A 224 6.30 -1.99 -2.34
N THR A 225 7.33 -1.90 -1.52
CA THR A 225 7.19 -1.73 -0.06
C THR A 225 6.59 -0.37 0.30
N ILE A 226 7.06 0.73 -0.31
CA ILE A 226 6.53 2.08 -0.08
C ILE A 226 5.06 2.14 -0.47
N LEU A 227 4.68 1.61 -1.63
CA LEU A 227 3.28 1.57 -2.07
C LEU A 227 2.41 0.74 -1.13
N THR A 228 2.94 -0.37 -0.61
CA THR A 228 2.23 -1.23 0.35
C THR A 228 2.01 -0.54 1.69
N ILE A 229 3.02 0.18 2.21
CA ILE A 229 2.90 0.96 3.45
C ILE A 229 1.92 2.12 3.24
N GLY A 230 2.00 2.85 2.13
CA GLY A 230 1.05 3.91 1.80
C GLY A 230 -0.40 3.39 1.77
N ARG A 231 -0.62 2.20 1.21
CA ARG A 231 -1.92 1.53 1.27
C ARG A 231 -2.33 1.20 2.72
N ALA A 232 -1.44 0.59 3.50
CA ALA A 232 -1.70 0.24 4.90
C ALA A 232 -2.08 1.46 5.75
N PHE A 233 -1.47 2.61 5.45
CA PHE A 233 -1.74 3.87 6.13
C PHE A 233 -3.19 4.34 5.98
N GLY A 234 -3.85 4.01 4.86
CA GLY A 234 -5.26 4.32 4.60
C GLY A 234 -6.27 3.27 5.07
N GLU A 235 -5.81 2.11 5.56
CA GLU A 235 -6.71 1.02 5.95
C GLU A 235 -7.45 1.32 7.26
N THR A 236 -8.76 1.50 7.15
CA THR A 236 -9.62 1.88 8.29
C THR A 236 -10.37 0.68 8.86
N ALA A 237 -10.91 -0.18 7.98
CA ALA A 237 -11.86 -1.22 8.35
C ALA A 237 -11.31 -2.25 9.36
N PRO A 238 -10.12 -2.85 9.19
CA PRO A 238 -9.58 -3.78 10.16
C PRO A 238 -9.27 -3.10 11.50
N LEU A 239 -8.81 -1.84 11.49
CA LEU A 239 -8.48 -1.10 12.71
C LEU A 239 -9.72 -0.80 13.56
N LEU A 240 -10.82 -0.40 12.95
CA LEU A 240 -12.10 -0.19 13.66
C LEU A 240 -12.57 -1.47 14.33
N LEU A 241 -12.41 -2.61 13.68
CA LEU A 241 -12.82 -3.90 14.23
C LEU A 241 -11.95 -4.31 15.41
N VAL A 242 -10.64 -4.15 15.35
CA VAL A 242 -9.74 -4.53 16.45
C VAL A 242 -9.64 -3.48 17.56
N GLY A 243 -10.52 -2.47 17.51
CA GLY A 243 -10.75 -1.56 18.62
C GLY A 243 -9.94 -0.27 18.61
N ALA A 244 -9.62 0.26 17.42
CA ALA A 244 -9.14 1.64 17.33
C ALA A 244 -10.21 2.60 17.88
N VAL A 245 -9.87 3.33 18.92
CA VAL A 245 -10.80 4.18 19.66
C VAL A 245 -10.85 5.57 19.01
N THR A 246 -12.04 6.18 18.98
CA THR A 246 -12.27 7.53 18.46
C THR A 246 -12.57 8.55 19.57
N GLY A 247 -12.32 8.17 20.83
CA GLY A 247 -12.48 9.01 22.02
C GLY A 247 -11.13 9.42 22.61
N GLY A 248 -11.12 10.50 23.39
CA GLY A 248 -9.93 10.91 24.13
C GLY A 248 -9.57 9.87 25.19
N PHE A 249 -8.38 9.36 25.15
CA PHE A 249 -7.79 8.50 26.18
C PHE A 249 -6.46 9.13 26.61
N ALA A 250 -6.20 9.10 27.89
CA ALA A 250 -4.91 9.51 28.42
C ALA A 250 -4.01 8.29 28.57
N VAL A 251 -2.91 8.25 27.83
CA VAL A 251 -1.81 7.35 28.16
C VAL A 251 -1.01 8.08 29.24
N ALA A 252 -0.74 7.41 30.36
CA ALA A 252 0.05 8.00 31.43
C ALA A 252 1.42 8.43 30.89
N ALA A 253 1.83 9.66 31.15
CA ALA A 253 3.10 10.21 30.64
C ALA A 253 4.33 9.38 31.06
N ASN A 254 4.21 8.58 32.12
CA ASN A 254 5.26 7.71 32.66
C ASN A 254 5.05 6.23 32.30
N ALA A 255 4.11 5.90 31.41
CA ALA A 255 3.87 4.51 31.01
C ALA A 255 5.09 3.97 30.26
N SER A 256 5.46 2.72 30.53
CA SER A 256 6.49 2.00 29.78
C SER A 256 6.08 1.88 28.31
N ILE A 257 7.05 1.68 27.42
CA ILE A 257 6.79 1.46 25.98
C ILE A 257 5.80 0.30 25.79
N VAL A 258 5.95 -0.77 26.57
CA VAL A 258 5.08 -1.96 26.50
C VAL A 258 3.64 -1.60 26.89
N GLU A 259 3.44 -0.87 27.98
CA GLU A 259 2.11 -0.41 28.41
C GLU A 259 1.46 0.54 27.38
N GLN A 260 2.26 1.38 26.74
CA GLN A 260 1.76 2.25 25.64
C GLN A 260 1.32 1.42 24.43
N LEU A 261 2.09 0.40 24.06
CA LEU A 261 1.76 -0.49 22.94
C LEU A 261 0.58 -1.42 23.24
N GLN A 262 0.39 -1.81 24.49
CA GLN A 262 -0.75 -2.61 24.97
C GLN A 262 -1.97 -1.76 25.34
N GLY A 263 -1.83 -0.43 25.30
CA GLY A 263 -2.92 0.49 25.61
C GLY A 263 -3.86 0.76 24.43
N PRO A 264 -5.00 1.43 24.72
CA PRO A 264 -5.94 1.86 23.69
C PRO A 264 -5.26 2.86 22.75
N TYR A 265 -5.65 2.85 21.49
CA TYR A 265 -5.04 3.64 20.43
C TYR A 265 -6.08 4.23 19.47
N THR A 266 -5.65 5.21 18.73
CA THR A 266 -6.39 5.75 17.57
C THR A 266 -5.46 5.85 16.37
N SER A 267 -6.03 6.08 15.18
CA SER A 267 -5.27 6.32 13.96
C SER A 267 -5.95 7.38 13.10
N LEU A 268 -5.21 8.02 12.21
CA LEU A 268 -5.74 9.04 11.30
C LEU A 268 -6.94 8.53 10.48
N PRO A 269 -6.89 7.37 9.81
CA PRO A 269 -8.04 6.89 9.04
C PRO A 269 -9.27 6.62 9.93
N THR A 270 -9.09 6.18 11.18
CA THR A 270 -10.22 5.92 12.08
C THR A 270 -10.88 7.20 12.59
N ILE A 271 -10.09 8.25 12.88
CA ILE A 271 -10.64 9.54 13.28
C ILE A 271 -11.33 10.25 12.11
N ILE A 272 -10.75 10.20 10.90
CA ILE A 272 -11.36 10.71 9.66
C ILE A 272 -12.74 10.09 9.47
N TYR A 273 -12.82 8.75 9.56
CA TYR A 273 -14.08 8.02 9.44
C TYR A 273 -15.09 8.45 10.51
N SER A 274 -14.65 8.60 11.76
CA SER A 274 -15.50 9.01 12.86
C SER A 274 -16.04 10.43 12.69
N TRP A 275 -15.18 11.39 12.33
CA TRP A 275 -15.57 12.78 12.13
C TRP A 275 -16.47 12.97 10.91
N ALA A 276 -16.23 12.25 9.84
CA ALA A 276 -17.07 12.27 8.65
C ALA A 276 -18.54 11.89 8.94
N ARG A 277 -18.80 11.12 10.00
CA ARG A 277 -20.12 10.69 10.45
C ARG A 277 -20.76 11.62 11.49
N GLN A 278 -20.04 12.63 11.96
CA GLN A 278 -20.59 13.58 12.91
C GLN A 278 -21.63 14.50 12.24
N PRO A 279 -22.76 14.81 12.93
CA PRO A 279 -23.81 15.62 12.35
C PRO A 279 -23.44 17.10 12.23
N ARG A 280 -22.44 17.57 12.98
CA ARG A 280 -22.01 18.98 13.01
C ARG A 280 -21.16 19.32 11.79
N ALA A 281 -21.46 20.43 11.13
CA ALA A 281 -20.77 20.86 9.92
C ALA A 281 -19.26 21.11 10.14
N GLU A 282 -18.88 21.62 11.31
CA GLU A 282 -17.49 21.93 11.66
C GLU A 282 -16.60 20.66 11.66
N PHE A 283 -17.16 19.48 11.93
CA PHE A 283 -16.41 18.23 11.82
C PHE A 283 -16.10 17.84 10.38
N ARG A 284 -16.84 18.33 9.39
CA ARG A 284 -16.55 18.12 7.97
C ARG A 284 -15.29 18.87 7.55
N GLU A 285 -15.08 20.07 8.07
CA GLU A 285 -13.87 20.86 7.83
C GLU A 285 -12.65 20.21 8.50
N LEU A 286 -12.82 19.75 9.75
CA LEU A 286 -11.79 18.99 10.46
C LEU A 286 -11.44 17.67 9.75
N THR A 287 -12.45 16.98 9.21
CA THR A 287 -12.25 15.78 8.39
C THR A 287 -11.42 16.11 7.16
N ALA A 288 -11.74 17.18 6.43
CA ALA A 288 -10.99 17.62 5.27
C ALA A 288 -9.54 17.96 5.64
N ALA A 289 -9.33 18.69 6.76
CA ALA A 289 -7.99 19.01 7.25
C ALA A 289 -7.20 17.75 7.63
N ALA A 290 -7.84 16.77 8.28
CA ALA A 290 -7.20 15.49 8.62
C ALA A 290 -6.87 14.65 7.39
N ILE A 291 -7.71 14.68 6.34
CA ILE A 291 -7.42 14.02 5.06
C ILE A 291 -6.19 14.64 4.38
N ILE A 292 -6.06 15.98 4.37
CA ILE A 292 -4.86 16.63 3.82
C ILE A 292 -3.62 16.17 4.56
N VAL A 293 -3.66 16.10 5.90
CA VAL A 293 -2.52 15.60 6.69
C VAL A 293 -2.21 14.13 6.39
N LEU A 294 -3.21 13.31 6.10
CA LEU A 294 -3.01 11.90 5.73
C LEU A 294 -2.39 11.74 4.34
N LEU A 295 -2.66 12.67 3.42
CA LEU A 295 -2.15 12.63 2.03
C LEU A 295 -0.71 13.15 1.89
N VAL A 296 -0.23 13.95 2.83
CA VAL A 296 1.13 14.54 2.84
C VAL A 296 2.08 13.70 3.68
#